data_cd63fd1037d884ea0cc1a7a1c20e12bf
#
_entry.id   cd63fd1037d884ea0cc1a7a1c20e12bf
#
_cell.length_a   1.000
_cell.length_b   1.000
_cell.length_c   1.000
_cell.angle_alpha   90.00
_cell.angle_beta   90.00
_cell.angle_gamma   90.00
#
_symmetry.space_group_name_H-M   'P 1'
#
loop_
_entity.id
_entity.type
_entity.pdbx_description
1 polymer ?
#
loop_
_entity_poly.entity_id
_entity_poly.type
_entity_poly.pdbx_seq_one_letter_code
_entity_poly.pdbx_strand_id
1 'polypeptide(L)'
;SYVPQNVELFSKTIYDNIRVSRMDATMDEVKEAAKKADAHDFIRHLPLQYNTYLEEAGNGLSGGEKQRIALARAFLKDSNLYILDESTSNLDFATENLIFNMIYDQLADRSMLIVAHRLSTVRDCDLILVMDHGKIVERGTHDELLAKEGKYYELWNMQQGIYRSKKAEPKQSVMQAVVEEDDDGESITY
;
A
#
# COMPACT_ATOMS: atom_id res chain seq x y z
N SER A 1 2.27 -7.82 -11.19
CA SER A 1 2.36 -6.35 -11.02
C SER A 1 2.87 -6.04 -9.61
N TYR A 2 3.70 -5.02 -9.49
CA TYR A 2 4.25 -4.56 -8.22
C TYR A 2 3.90 -3.08 -8.02
N VAL A 3 3.36 -2.75 -6.86
CA VAL A 3 3.05 -1.39 -6.42
C VAL A 3 3.91 -1.09 -5.20
N PRO A 4 4.96 -0.25 -5.35
CA PRO A 4 5.90 0.03 -4.28
C PRO A 4 5.33 1.00 -3.24
N GLN A 5 5.94 1.02 -2.07
CA GLN A 5 5.68 2.01 -1.00
C GLN A 5 5.93 3.44 -1.50
N ASN A 6 7.10 3.67 -2.09
CA ASN A 6 7.47 4.96 -2.65
C ASN A 6 7.24 4.95 -4.17
N VAL A 7 6.23 5.67 -4.60
CA VAL A 7 5.89 5.76 -6.03
C VAL A 7 6.80 6.75 -6.73
N GLU A 8 7.60 6.24 -7.66
CA GLU A 8 8.34 7.08 -8.59
C GLU A 8 7.56 7.30 -9.88
N LEU A 9 7.39 8.56 -10.24
CA LEU A 9 6.81 8.98 -11.50
C LEU A 9 7.92 9.55 -12.39
N PHE A 10 7.86 9.18 -13.66
CA PHE A 10 8.81 9.64 -14.66
C PHE A 10 8.47 11.08 -15.08
N SER A 11 9.50 11.85 -15.46
CA SER A 11 9.36 13.17 -16.09
C SER A 11 8.79 13.02 -17.51
N LYS A 12 7.49 12.69 -17.56
CA LYS A 12 6.69 12.41 -18.76
C LYS A 12 5.25 12.81 -18.51
N THR A 13 4.38 12.64 -19.50
CA THR A 13 2.94 12.87 -19.33
C THR A 13 2.33 11.84 -18.36
N ILE A 14 1.18 12.15 -17.78
CA ILE A 14 0.39 11.19 -16.99
C ILE A 14 0.04 9.97 -17.82
N TYR A 15 -0.35 10.18 -19.09
CA TYR A 15 -0.59 9.11 -20.05
C TYR A 15 0.60 8.15 -20.16
N ASP A 16 1.80 8.68 -20.40
CA ASP A 16 3.01 7.87 -20.54
C ASP A 16 3.40 7.21 -19.24
N ASN A 17 3.15 7.87 -18.10
CA ASN A 17 3.39 7.31 -16.79
C ASN A 17 2.53 6.08 -16.51
N ILE A 18 1.28 6.07 -16.92
CA ILE A 18 0.40 4.91 -16.75
C ILE A 18 0.78 3.82 -17.80
N ARG A 19 1.00 4.22 -19.05
CA ARG A 19 1.25 3.32 -20.16
C ARG A 19 2.59 2.59 -20.08
N VAL A 20 3.53 3.02 -19.25
CA VAL A 20 4.85 2.37 -19.10
C VAL A 20 4.77 0.88 -18.79
N SER A 21 3.70 0.43 -18.15
CA SER A 21 3.48 -0.99 -17.85
C SER A 21 3.04 -1.84 -19.06
N ARG A 22 2.47 -1.19 -20.10
CA ARG A 22 2.03 -1.79 -21.36
C ARG A 22 2.09 -0.75 -22.47
N MET A 23 3.22 -0.68 -23.16
CA MET A 23 3.57 0.41 -24.10
C MET A 23 2.68 0.50 -25.34
N ASP A 24 1.98 -0.56 -25.69
CA ASP A 24 1.03 -0.64 -26.80
C ASP A 24 -0.41 -0.25 -26.42
N ALA A 25 -0.66 0.07 -25.13
CA ALA A 25 -1.98 0.44 -24.66
C ALA A 25 -2.48 1.72 -25.32
N THR A 26 -3.75 1.70 -25.69
CA THR A 26 -4.47 2.85 -26.25
C THR A 26 -4.84 3.86 -25.15
N MET A 27 -5.21 5.08 -25.55
CA MET A 27 -5.70 6.10 -24.63
C MET A 27 -6.94 5.62 -23.86
N ASP A 28 -7.82 4.87 -24.48
CA ASP A 28 -9.04 4.40 -23.84
C ASP A 28 -8.75 3.32 -22.79
N GLU A 29 -7.83 2.41 -23.05
CA GLU A 29 -7.36 1.43 -22.06
C GLU A 29 -6.68 2.10 -20.86
N VAL A 30 -5.88 3.14 -21.09
CA VAL A 30 -5.26 3.95 -20.04
C VAL A 30 -6.31 4.65 -19.21
N LYS A 31 -7.36 5.21 -19.84
CA LYS A 31 -8.48 5.84 -19.12
C LYS A 31 -9.26 4.83 -18.27
N GLU A 32 -9.53 3.64 -18.79
CA GLU A 32 -10.21 2.59 -18.04
C GLU A 32 -9.37 2.13 -16.85
N ALA A 33 -8.07 1.94 -17.02
CA ALA A 33 -7.17 1.63 -15.91
C ALA A 33 -7.14 2.74 -14.85
N ALA A 34 -7.16 4.01 -15.28
CA ALA A 34 -7.22 5.16 -14.39
C ALA A 34 -8.56 5.25 -13.64
N LYS A 35 -9.68 4.91 -14.28
CA LYS A 35 -11.00 4.81 -13.60
C LYS A 35 -10.99 3.74 -12.52
N LYS A 36 -10.49 2.55 -12.85
CA LYS A 36 -10.32 1.45 -11.88
C LYS A 36 -9.45 1.83 -10.69
N ALA A 37 -8.50 2.74 -10.87
CA ALA A 37 -7.59 3.24 -9.84
C ALA A 37 -8.09 4.52 -9.15
N ASP A 38 -9.32 4.95 -9.38
CA ASP A 38 -9.86 6.22 -8.89
C ASP A 38 -8.98 7.44 -9.23
N ALA A 39 -8.22 7.34 -10.33
CA ALA A 39 -7.33 8.40 -10.79
C ALA A 39 -7.98 9.32 -11.84
N HIS A 40 -8.99 8.82 -12.54
CA HIS A 40 -9.57 9.50 -13.70
C HIS A 40 -10.10 10.89 -13.36
N ASP A 41 -10.78 11.04 -12.24
CA ASP A 41 -11.46 12.28 -11.89
C ASP A 41 -10.48 13.40 -11.57
N PHE A 42 -9.43 13.16 -10.76
CA PHE A 42 -8.44 14.20 -10.53
C PHE A 42 -7.66 14.53 -11.81
N ILE A 43 -7.34 13.53 -12.65
CA ILE A 43 -6.64 13.77 -13.93
C ILE A 43 -7.46 14.69 -14.84
N ARG A 44 -8.77 14.49 -14.92
CA ARG A 44 -9.67 15.34 -15.72
C ARG A 44 -9.70 16.80 -15.29
N HIS A 45 -9.46 17.09 -14.02
CA HIS A 45 -9.44 18.45 -13.49
C HIS A 45 -8.12 19.17 -13.74
N LEU A 46 -7.08 18.49 -14.19
CA LEU A 46 -5.82 19.11 -14.58
C LEU A 46 -5.98 19.83 -15.95
N PRO A 47 -5.31 20.98 -16.17
CA PRO A 47 -5.46 21.77 -17.39
C PRO A 47 -5.21 20.99 -18.70
N LEU A 48 -4.22 20.10 -18.71
CA LEU A 48 -3.86 19.26 -19.86
C LEU A 48 -4.30 17.79 -19.68
N GLN A 49 -5.07 17.50 -18.63
CA GLN A 49 -5.59 16.18 -18.33
C GLN A 49 -4.49 15.08 -18.42
N TYR A 50 -4.69 14.02 -19.20
CA TYR A 50 -3.70 12.95 -19.41
C TYR A 50 -2.40 13.42 -20.08
N ASN A 51 -2.43 14.55 -20.79
CA ASN A 51 -1.26 15.17 -21.41
C ASN A 51 -0.50 16.10 -20.43
N THR A 52 -0.93 16.21 -19.18
CA THR A 52 -0.20 16.95 -18.17
C THR A 52 1.16 16.31 -17.98
N TYR A 53 2.21 17.12 -18.24
CA TYR A 53 3.60 16.70 -18.05
C TYR A 53 3.95 16.79 -16.56
N LEU A 54 4.50 15.72 -16.01
CA LEU A 54 4.97 15.66 -14.64
C LEU A 54 6.46 16.01 -14.62
N GLU A 55 6.83 16.91 -13.74
CA GLU A 55 8.22 17.19 -13.43
C GLU A 55 8.85 16.04 -12.63
N GLU A 56 10.10 16.18 -12.25
CA GLU A 56 10.87 15.17 -11.54
C GLU A 56 10.10 14.63 -10.33
N ALA A 57 10.03 13.32 -10.20
CA ALA A 57 9.31 12.60 -9.16
C ALA A 57 7.80 12.93 -9.05
N GLY A 58 7.17 13.48 -10.11
CA GLY A 58 5.74 13.85 -10.07
C GLY A 58 5.46 15.04 -9.15
N ASN A 59 6.36 16.01 -9.12
CA ASN A 59 6.19 17.24 -8.36
C ASN A 59 4.87 17.92 -8.76
N GLY A 60 4.11 18.41 -7.77
CA GLY A 60 2.77 18.97 -7.97
C GLY A 60 1.61 18.01 -7.75
N LEU A 61 1.85 16.71 -7.59
CA LEU A 61 0.85 15.72 -7.19
C LEU A 61 0.98 15.36 -5.71
N SER A 62 -0.15 15.17 -5.05
CA SER A 62 -0.21 14.62 -3.69
C SER A 62 0.26 13.16 -3.67
N GLY A 63 0.64 12.64 -2.50
CA GLY A 63 1.01 11.24 -2.33
C GLY A 63 -0.09 10.28 -2.80
N GLY A 64 -1.35 10.58 -2.49
CA GLY A 64 -2.50 9.78 -2.91
C GLY A 64 -2.73 9.78 -4.43
N GLU A 65 -2.49 10.90 -5.11
CA GLU A 65 -2.58 10.97 -6.58
C GLU A 65 -1.48 10.17 -7.25
N LYS A 66 -0.24 10.24 -6.73
CA LYS A 66 0.88 9.41 -7.20
C LYS A 66 0.57 7.93 -7.03
N GLN A 67 0.01 7.55 -5.88
CA GLN A 67 -0.37 6.17 -5.57
C GLN A 67 -1.43 5.65 -6.53
N ARG A 68 -2.48 6.45 -6.82
CA ARG A 68 -3.51 6.08 -7.79
C ARG A 68 -2.95 5.95 -9.22
N ILE A 69 -1.96 6.72 -9.60
CA ILE A 69 -1.25 6.53 -10.88
C ILE A 69 -0.48 5.20 -10.88
N ALA A 70 0.18 4.84 -9.77
CA ALA A 70 0.87 3.55 -9.66
C ALA A 70 -0.10 2.36 -9.73
N LEU A 71 -1.26 2.47 -9.09
CA LEU A 71 -2.34 1.48 -9.20
C LEU A 71 -2.87 1.38 -10.64
N ALA A 72 -3.07 2.51 -11.33
CA ALA A 72 -3.47 2.50 -12.73
C ALA A 72 -2.45 1.77 -13.62
N ARG A 73 -1.13 1.94 -13.36
CA ARG A 73 -0.08 1.14 -14.02
C ARG A 73 -0.26 -0.36 -13.78
N ALA A 74 -0.53 -0.74 -12.53
CA ALA A 74 -0.69 -2.13 -12.15
C ALA A 74 -1.93 -2.74 -12.81
N PHE A 75 -3.07 -2.04 -12.81
CA PHE A 75 -4.31 -2.50 -13.45
C PHE A 75 -4.20 -2.56 -14.96
N LEU A 76 -3.51 -1.61 -15.60
CA LEU A 76 -3.27 -1.63 -17.05
C LEU A 76 -2.47 -2.85 -17.48
N LYS A 77 -1.52 -3.31 -16.65
CA LYS A 77 -0.72 -4.50 -16.93
C LYS A 77 -1.52 -5.79 -16.88
N ASP A 78 -2.61 -5.82 -16.10
CA ASP A 78 -3.51 -6.96 -15.94
C ASP A 78 -2.81 -8.29 -15.62
N SER A 79 -2.14 -8.34 -14.49
CA SER A 79 -1.33 -9.49 -14.04
C SER A 79 -2.17 -10.48 -13.23
N ASN A 80 -1.73 -11.75 -13.17
CA ASN A 80 -2.35 -12.76 -12.30
C ASN A 80 -1.97 -12.60 -10.82
N LEU A 81 -0.82 -11.97 -10.54
CA LEU A 81 -0.31 -11.70 -9.20
C LEU A 81 -0.02 -10.21 -9.03
N TYR A 82 -0.53 -9.65 -7.95
CA TYR A 82 -0.24 -8.29 -7.50
C TYR A 82 0.51 -8.32 -6.19
N ILE A 83 1.60 -7.56 -6.12
CA ILE A 83 2.37 -7.34 -4.89
C ILE A 83 2.17 -5.87 -4.52
N LEU A 84 1.60 -5.64 -3.35
CA LEU A 84 1.30 -4.33 -2.79
C LEU A 84 2.19 -4.14 -1.57
N ASP A 85 3.23 -3.32 -1.72
CA ASP A 85 4.25 -3.11 -0.70
C ASP A 85 3.97 -1.77 -0.02
N GLU A 86 3.36 -1.82 1.18
CA GLU A 86 2.98 -0.64 1.97
C GLU A 86 2.40 0.52 1.16
N SER A 87 1.73 0.16 0.10
CA SER A 87 1.34 1.06 -0.98
C SER A 87 0.39 2.20 -0.57
N THR A 88 0.07 2.33 0.71
CA THR A 88 -0.84 3.33 1.27
C THR A 88 -0.34 3.99 2.55
N SER A 89 0.90 3.72 2.98
CA SER A 89 1.46 4.20 4.24
C SER A 89 1.46 5.73 4.38
N ASN A 90 1.53 6.46 3.27
CA ASN A 90 1.53 7.93 3.20
C ASN A 90 0.14 8.55 3.07
N LEU A 91 -0.93 7.76 3.18
CA LEU A 91 -2.31 8.20 3.04
C LEU A 91 -2.99 8.34 4.40
N ASP A 92 -3.97 9.24 4.48
CA ASP A 92 -4.87 9.26 5.61
C ASP A 92 -5.75 8.00 5.64
N PHE A 93 -6.26 7.67 6.83
CA PHE A 93 -7.01 6.44 7.06
C PHE A 93 -8.24 6.27 6.15
N ALA A 94 -8.95 7.35 5.85
CA ALA A 94 -10.15 7.29 5.03
C ALA A 94 -9.80 7.01 3.57
N THR A 95 -8.80 7.69 3.02
CA THR A 95 -8.30 7.47 1.66
C THR A 95 -7.70 6.07 1.51
N GLU A 96 -6.97 5.58 2.50
CA GLU A 96 -6.42 4.22 2.49
C GLU A 96 -7.52 3.17 2.38
N ASN A 97 -8.54 3.24 3.24
CA ASN A 97 -9.66 2.30 3.20
C ASN A 97 -10.39 2.30 1.86
N LEU A 98 -10.61 3.49 1.28
CA LEU A 98 -11.24 3.61 -0.04
C LEU A 98 -10.39 2.91 -1.11
N ILE A 99 -9.08 3.10 -1.10
CA ILE A 99 -8.17 2.47 -2.06
C ILE A 99 -8.14 0.96 -1.88
N PHE A 100 -8.08 0.44 -0.65
CA PHE A 100 -8.08 -1.00 -0.43
C PHE A 100 -9.41 -1.66 -0.81
N ASN A 101 -10.54 -1.06 -0.47
CA ASN A 101 -11.85 -1.57 -0.92
C ASN A 101 -11.90 -1.66 -2.45
N MET A 102 -11.43 -0.62 -3.14
CA MET A 102 -11.35 -0.61 -4.60
C MET A 102 -10.40 -1.72 -5.12
N ILE A 103 -9.24 -1.92 -4.49
CA ILE A 103 -8.29 -2.97 -4.88
C ILE A 103 -8.95 -4.35 -4.72
N TYR A 104 -9.58 -4.63 -3.60
CA TYR A 104 -10.27 -5.90 -3.35
C TYR A 104 -11.39 -6.15 -4.37
N ASP A 105 -12.19 -5.13 -4.69
CA ASP A 105 -13.27 -5.22 -5.69
C ASP A 105 -12.72 -5.49 -7.10
N GLN A 106 -11.63 -4.80 -7.49
CA GLN A 106 -11.05 -4.92 -8.83
C GLN A 106 -10.21 -6.18 -9.02
N LEU A 107 -9.68 -6.76 -7.96
CA LEU A 107 -8.76 -7.89 -7.99
C LEU A 107 -9.34 -9.16 -7.34
N ALA A 108 -10.67 -9.26 -7.17
CA ALA A 108 -11.33 -10.38 -6.51
C ALA A 108 -10.95 -11.76 -7.11
N ASP A 109 -10.68 -11.80 -8.43
CA ASP A 109 -10.30 -13.02 -9.16
C ASP A 109 -8.77 -13.18 -9.32
N ARG A 110 -7.98 -12.38 -8.60
CA ARG A 110 -6.51 -12.36 -8.73
C ARG A 110 -5.83 -12.70 -7.42
N SER A 111 -4.60 -13.18 -7.50
CA SER A 111 -3.77 -13.38 -6.31
C SER A 111 -3.11 -12.08 -5.88
N MET A 112 -3.15 -11.79 -4.58
CA MET A 112 -2.51 -10.63 -3.98
C MET A 112 -1.55 -11.03 -2.88
N LEU A 113 -0.39 -10.38 -2.85
CA LEU A 113 0.52 -10.37 -1.71
C LEU A 113 0.59 -8.95 -1.18
N ILE A 114 0.12 -8.75 0.05
CA ILE A 114 0.04 -7.43 0.68
C ILE A 114 1.05 -7.36 1.81
N VAL A 115 1.97 -6.42 1.76
CA VAL A 115 2.81 -6.01 2.87
C VAL A 115 2.18 -4.77 3.47
N ALA A 116 1.84 -4.80 4.76
CA ALA A 116 1.12 -3.71 5.40
C ALA A 116 1.57 -3.48 6.84
N HIS A 117 1.64 -2.22 7.23
CA HIS A 117 1.83 -1.79 8.62
C HIS A 117 0.51 -1.73 9.39
N ARG A 118 -0.59 -1.47 8.70
CA ARG A 118 -1.92 -1.39 9.33
C ARG A 118 -2.62 -2.74 9.22
N LEU A 119 -2.94 -3.31 10.36
CA LEU A 119 -3.58 -4.63 10.42
C LEU A 119 -5.01 -4.61 9.86
N SER A 120 -5.68 -3.44 9.87
CA SER A 120 -6.98 -3.27 9.23
C SER A 120 -6.94 -3.60 7.74
N THR A 121 -5.82 -3.35 7.08
CA THR A 121 -5.62 -3.62 5.65
C THR A 121 -5.60 -5.11 5.32
N VAL A 122 -5.05 -5.94 6.20
CA VAL A 122 -4.90 -7.39 5.97
C VAL A 122 -5.96 -8.23 6.67
N ARG A 123 -6.92 -7.60 7.34
CA ARG A 123 -7.95 -8.27 8.12
C ARG A 123 -8.73 -9.31 7.31
N ASP A 124 -9.08 -8.95 6.08
CA ASP A 124 -9.93 -9.77 5.22
C ASP A 124 -9.12 -10.65 4.24
N CYS A 125 -7.80 -10.80 4.49
CA CYS A 125 -6.95 -11.72 3.72
C CYS A 125 -7.23 -13.18 4.10
N ASP A 126 -7.14 -14.08 3.11
CA ASP A 126 -7.29 -15.53 3.31
C ASP A 126 -6.19 -16.11 4.19
N LEU A 127 -5.00 -15.51 4.17
CA LEU A 127 -3.85 -15.91 4.97
C LEU A 127 -3.02 -14.70 5.39
N ILE A 128 -2.78 -14.59 6.68
CA ILE A 128 -1.89 -13.60 7.28
C ILE A 128 -0.63 -14.31 7.77
N LEU A 129 0.52 -13.78 7.43
CA LEU A 129 1.82 -14.20 7.92
C LEU A 129 2.38 -13.13 8.85
N VAL A 130 2.59 -13.44 10.10
CA VAL A 130 3.24 -12.54 11.07
C VAL A 130 4.71 -12.83 11.09
N MET A 131 5.51 -11.82 10.77
CA MET A 131 6.96 -11.94 10.72
C MET A 131 7.59 -11.25 11.94
N ASP A 132 8.67 -11.84 12.44
CA ASP A 132 9.50 -11.29 13.51
C ASP A 132 10.94 -11.69 13.30
N HIS A 133 11.86 -10.72 13.31
CA HIS A 133 13.28 -10.96 13.08
C HIS A 133 13.57 -11.85 11.85
N GLY A 134 12.88 -11.59 10.73
CA GLY A 134 13.04 -12.34 9.47
C GLY A 134 12.45 -13.76 9.47
N LYS A 135 11.66 -14.12 10.48
CA LYS A 135 11.01 -15.44 10.59
C LYS A 135 9.50 -15.30 10.68
N ILE A 136 8.79 -16.23 10.07
CA ILE A 136 7.35 -16.36 10.26
C ILE A 136 7.11 -16.98 11.64
N VAL A 137 6.50 -16.19 12.54
CA VAL A 137 6.21 -16.63 13.93
C VAL A 137 4.76 -17.08 14.09
N GLU A 138 3.83 -16.52 13.31
CA GLU A 138 2.43 -16.94 13.30
C GLU A 138 1.89 -16.94 11.87
N ARG A 139 0.86 -17.74 11.66
CA ARG A 139 0.10 -17.77 10.41
C ARG A 139 -1.34 -18.19 10.68
N GLY A 140 -2.26 -17.66 9.89
CA GLY A 140 -3.70 -17.96 9.96
C GLY A 140 -4.54 -16.83 9.39
N THR A 141 -5.84 -16.96 9.51
CA THR A 141 -6.79 -15.87 9.27
C THR A 141 -6.80 -14.90 10.44
N HIS A 142 -7.45 -13.74 10.26
CA HIS A 142 -7.63 -12.76 11.33
C HIS A 142 -8.21 -13.38 12.61
N ASP A 143 -9.30 -14.10 12.49
CA ASP A 143 -10.00 -14.68 13.64
C ASP A 143 -9.16 -15.78 14.32
N GLU A 144 -8.48 -16.61 13.56
CA GLU A 144 -7.58 -17.63 14.09
C GLU A 144 -6.40 -17.03 14.87
N LEU A 145 -5.85 -15.94 14.35
CA LEU A 145 -4.72 -15.25 14.99
C LEU A 145 -5.16 -14.47 16.24
N LEU A 146 -6.35 -13.89 16.24
CA LEU A 146 -6.91 -13.28 17.45
C LEU A 146 -7.17 -14.34 18.55
N ALA A 147 -7.71 -15.51 18.18
CA ALA A 147 -7.98 -16.60 19.11
C ALA A 147 -6.71 -17.20 19.74
N LYS A 148 -5.55 -17.08 19.07
CA LYS A 148 -4.26 -17.52 19.60
C LYS A 148 -3.70 -16.62 20.69
N GLU A 149 -4.21 -15.39 20.81
CA GLU A 149 -3.73 -14.38 21.78
C GLU A 149 -2.21 -14.17 21.72
N GLY A 150 -1.61 -14.38 20.54
CA GLY A 150 -0.18 -14.26 20.32
C GLY A 150 0.24 -12.85 19.85
N LYS A 151 1.32 -12.78 19.07
CA LYS A 151 1.92 -11.52 18.60
C LYS A 151 0.95 -10.70 17.75
N TYR A 152 0.19 -11.36 16.86
CA TYR A 152 -0.83 -10.68 16.07
C TYR A 152 -1.89 -9.99 16.94
N TYR A 153 -2.37 -10.69 17.98
CA TYR A 153 -3.34 -10.16 18.92
C TYR A 153 -2.82 -8.93 19.67
N GLU A 154 -1.56 -8.98 20.12
CA GLU A 154 -0.91 -7.84 20.78
C GLU A 154 -0.86 -6.62 19.84
N LEU A 155 -0.39 -6.81 18.62
CA LEU A 155 -0.30 -5.77 17.59
C LEU A 155 -1.68 -5.19 17.24
N TRP A 156 -2.68 -6.05 17.09
CA TRP A 156 -4.05 -5.62 16.79
C TRP A 156 -4.59 -4.72 17.90
N ASN A 157 -4.47 -5.15 19.16
CA ASN A 157 -4.95 -4.37 20.29
C ASN A 157 -4.20 -3.04 20.45
N MET A 158 -2.91 -3.00 20.14
CA MET A 158 -2.15 -1.74 20.11
C MET A 158 -2.69 -0.78 19.07
N GLN A 159 -2.94 -1.24 17.86
CA GLN A 159 -3.46 -0.39 16.78
C GLN A 159 -4.90 0.06 17.02
N GLN A 160 -5.70 -0.72 17.75
CA GLN A 160 -7.05 -0.33 18.15
C GLN A 160 -7.09 0.62 19.36
N GLY A 161 -5.94 0.96 19.93
CA GLY A 161 -5.87 1.81 21.13
C GLY A 161 -6.42 1.13 22.40
N ILE A 162 -6.59 -0.18 22.38
CA ILE A 162 -7.15 -0.97 23.50
C ILE A 162 -6.08 -1.24 24.56
N TYR A 163 -4.80 -1.12 24.22
CA TYR A 163 -3.70 -1.28 25.17
C TYR A 163 -3.55 -0.03 26.06
N ARG A 164 -4.26 0.01 27.18
CA ARG A 164 -3.81 0.77 28.34
C ARG A 164 -2.64 0.01 28.96
N SER A 165 -1.44 0.61 28.88
CA SER A 165 -0.24 0.04 29.44
C SER A 165 -0.47 -0.43 30.88
N LYS A 166 -0.53 -1.75 31.11
CA LYS A 166 -0.07 -2.28 32.39
C LYS A 166 1.42 -2.00 32.40
N LYS A 167 1.89 -1.20 33.37
CA LYS A 167 3.30 -1.02 33.66
C LYS A 167 3.96 -2.38 33.71
N ALA A 168 4.66 -2.75 32.67
CA ALA A 168 5.60 -3.87 32.64
C ALA A 168 7.00 -3.26 32.58
N GLU A 169 7.86 -3.75 33.44
CA GLU A 169 9.29 -3.43 33.51
C GLU A 169 9.95 -3.55 32.12
N PRO A 170 11.00 -2.78 31.83
CA PRO A 170 11.61 -2.74 30.51
C PRO A 170 12.35 -4.05 30.24
N LYS A 171 11.70 -4.99 29.58
CA LYS A 171 12.38 -6.03 28.82
C LYS A 171 12.42 -5.57 27.37
N GLN A 172 13.63 -5.21 26.94
CA GLN A 172 13.94 -4.97 25.54
C GLN A 172 13.46 -6.16 24.70
N SER A 173 12.38 -5.97 23.98
CA SER A 173 12.03 -6.79 22.84
C SER A 173 11.37 -5.88 21.81
N VAL A 174 12.14 -5.60 20.79
CA VAL A 174 11.75 -4.83 19.60
C VAL A 174 10.69 -5.65 18.85
N MET A 175 9.54 -5.02 18.61
CA MET A 175 8.48 -5.58 17.77
C MET A 175 8.80 -5.35 16.30
N GLN A 176 8.66 -6.39 15.50
CA GLN A 176 8.46 -6.31 14.07
C GLN A 176 7.39 -7.32 13.66
N ALA A 177 6.18 -6.85 13.54
CA ALA A 177 5.24 -7.41 12.55
C ALA A 177 5.68 -6.84 11.21
N VAL A 178 5.49 -7.46 10.08
CA VAL A 178 5.98 -6.92 8.80
C VAL A 178 6.03 -5.38 8.82
N VAL A 179 7.00 -4.85 9.57
CA VAL A 179 7.29 -3.45 9.81
C VAL A 179 8.80 -3.37 9.77
N GLU A 180 9.34 -2.84 8.69
CA GLU A 180 10.71 -2.36 8.65
C GLU A 180 10.70 -0.99 9.34
N GLU A 181 11.46 -0.84 10.41
CA GLU A 181 11.82 0.47 10.95
C GLU A 181 12.93 1.06 10.07
N ASP A 182 12.74 2.29 9.63
CA ASP A 182 13.77 3.05 8.95
C ASP A 182 14.96 3.24 9.89
N ASP A 183 16.11 2.71 9.48
CA ASP A 183 17.41 2.91 10.12
C ASP A 183 17.99 4.26 9.66
N ASP A 184 17.46 5.36 10.19
CA ASP A 184 18.14 6.64 10.12
C ASP A 184 18.91 6.87 11.42
N GLY A 185 20.12 6.29 11.42
CA GLY A 185 21.10 6.52 12.47
C GLY A 185 21.59 7.97 12.49
N GLU A 186 21.14 8.74 13.47
CA GLU A 186 21.91 9.88 13.97
C GLU A 186 22.30 9.63 15.43
N SER A 187 23.55 9.27 15.58
CA SER A 187 24.24 9.28 16.86
C SER A 187 24.45 10.73 17.30
N ILE A 188 23.73 11.16 18.34
CA ILE A 188 24.13 12.34 19.10
C ILE A 188 24.68 11.90 20.43
N THR A 189 26.00 12.02 20.55
CA THR A 189 26.74 11.90 21.79
C THR A 189 26.50 13.17 22.65
N TYR A 190 26.06 13.00 23.84
CA TYR A 190 26.38 13.81 25.01
C TYR A 190 26.40 12.94 26.25
#